data_6e208e264bf7b05cb915b5afe475fa42
#
_entry.id   6e208e264bf7b05cb915b5afe475fa42
#
_cell.length_a   1.000
_cell.length_b   1.000
_cell.length_c   1.000
_cell.angle_alpha   90.00
_cell.angle_beta   90.00
_cell.angle_gamma   90.00
#
_symmetry.space_group_name_H-M   'P 1'
#
loop_
_entity.id
_entity.type
_entity.pdbx_description
1 polymer ?
#
loop_
_entity_poly.entity_id
_entity_poly.type
_entity_poly.pdbx_seq_one_letter_code
_entity_poly.pdbx_strand_id
1 'polypeptide(L)'
;MRADGHEDASSRRFRERAVAGRCEKRRFRLLQDAADALRWSARGKDEEERRLTRDAIAALSHRLAFVLALVLPPLVALVADGAATRALLREWGFETVTRFPEYAADPSWRLAVLLLGVERACYTIMWTAPAVVSRACRVVSRGAWTPVDLTVALFAVNKILQATAFFGFWYVAANDPDAIRTDDGDVRPRTLSRLALGLPLVLAGQVLNAATYAAIGRDGVYYGCRFGRPVPWHTGFPFTVVSHPQYAGATMTAWGTCALLANRTVVRRGWFSIAAAQSAYYLYMSLVEANVAPKC
;
A
#
# COMPACT_ATOMS: atom_id res chain seq x y z
N MET A 1 21.93 28.34 89.53
CA MET A 1 20.91 27.28 89.64
C MET A 1 20.65 26.73 88.19
N ARG A 2 21.21 25.58 87.89
CA ARG A 2 20.86 24.84 86.64
C ARG A 2 19.72 23.91 87.05
N ALA A 3 18.55 24.06 86.39
CA ALA A 3 17.45 23.11 86.48
C ALA A 3 17.76 21.96 85.55
N ASP A 4 18.24 20.84 86.11
CA ASP A 4 18.35 19.57 85.38
C ASP A 4 16.92 19.04 85.17
N GLY A 5 16.45 19.18 83.95
CA GLY A 5 15.19 18.63 83.49
C GLY A 5 15.29 17.11 83.41
N HIS A 6 14.91 16.43 84.49
CA HIS A 6 14.72 14.97 84.47
C HIS A 6 13.51 14.64 83.61
N GLU A 7 13.78 14.33 82.33
CA GLU A 7 12.76 13.80 81.43
C GLU A 7 12.36 12.41 81.95
N ASP A 8 11.09 12.27 82.33
CA ASP A 8 10.56 11.04 82.91
C ASP A 8 10.66 9.88 81.90
N ALA A 9 11.22 8.76 82.34
CA ALA A 9 11.44 7.55 81.54
C ALA A 9 10.15 7.00 80.90
N SER A 10 8.98 7.34 81.41
CA SER A 10 7.68 6.99 80.87
C SER A 10 7.37 7.79 79.58
N SER A 11 7.67 9.08 79.57
CA SER A 11 7.52 9.99 78.40
C SER A 11 8.45 9.63 77.26
N ARG A 12 9.66 9.18 77.57
CA ARG A 12 10.63 8.71 76.63
C ARG A 12 10.15 7.43 75.88
N ARG A 13 9.70 6.43 76.62
CA ARG A 13 9.14 5.18 76.06
C ARG A 13 7.87 5.43 75.26
N PHE A 14 7.03 6.37 75.65
CA PHE A 14 5.84 6.74 74.84
C PHE A 14 6.20 7.38 73.52
N ARG A 15 7.19 8.28 73.43
CA ARG A 15 7.68 8.89 72.23
C ARG A 15 8.33 7.84 71.29
N GLU A 16 9.13 6.93 71.84
CA GLU A 16 9.76 5.85 71.08
C GLU A 16 8.73 4.92 70.43
N ARG A 17 7.67 4.52 71.14
CA ARG A 17 6.56 3.73 70.66
C ARG A 17 5.76 4.47 69.56
N ALA A 18 5.55 5.77 69.72
CA ALA A 18 4.85 6.60 68.75
C ALA A 18 5.68 6.80 67.48
N VAL A 19 7.01 6.87 67.54
CA VAL A 19 7.91 6.92 66.41
C VAL A 19 7.98 5.57 65.69
N ALA A 20 8.12 4.46 66.45
CA ALA A 20 8.10 3.11 65.90
C ALA A 20 6.80 2.80 65.11
N GLY A 21 5.64 3.13 65.68
CA GLY A 21 4.34 2.93 65.07
C GLY A 21 4.14 3.80 63.80
N ARG A 22 4.73 5.00 63.73
CA ARG A 22 4.72 5.84 62.54
C ARG A 22 5.64 5.26 61.45
N CYS A 23 6.80 4.74 61.83
CA CYS A 23 7.74 4.11 60.91
C CYS A 23 7.15 2.83 60.29
N GLU A 24 6.48 2.02 61.09
CA GLU A 24 5.81 0.80 60.66
C GLU A 24 4.62 1.09 59.70
N LYS A 25 3.78 2.07 60.02
CA LYS A 25 2.71 2.54 59.11
C LYS A 25 3.25 3.09 57.80
N ARG A 26 4.38 3.80 57.83
CA ARG A 26 5.02 4.32 56.61
C ARG A 26 5.59 3.19 55.77
N ARG A 27 6.21 2.19 56.39
CA ARG A 27 6.74 0.99 55.71
C ARG A 27 5.62 0.15 55.06
N PHE A 28 4.50 -0.01 55.79
CA PHE A 28 3.33 -0.72 55.27
C PHE A 28 2.71 -0.02 54.04
N ARG A 29 2.57 1.33 54.09
CA ARG A 29 2.10 2.09 52.90
C ARG A 29 3.03 1.95 51.73
N LEU A 30 4.34 2.04 51.89
CA LEU A 30 5.31 1.86 50.82
C LEU A 30 5.23 0.47 50.18
N LEU A 31 4.99 -0.57 50.96
CA LEU A 31 4.79 -1.92 50.45
C LEU A 31 3.47 -2.07 49.69
N GLN A 32 2.41 -1.41 50.17
CA GLN A 32 1.13 -1.37 49.47
C GLN A 32 1.26 -0.64 48.13
N ASP A 33 1.87 0.54 48.10
CA ASP A 33 2.09 1.33 46.89
C ASP A 33 2.94 0.55 45.84
N ALA A 34 3.96 -0.16 46.32
CA ALA A 34 4.79 -1.02 45.48
C ALA A 34 4.00 -2.21 44.91
N ALA A 35 3.15 -2.85 45.72
CA ALA A 35 2.30 -3.96 45.24
C ALA A 35 1.25 -3.49 44.23
N ASP A 36 0.68 -2.31 44.41
CA ASP A 36 -0.29 -1.73 43.49
C ASP A 36 0.37 -1.31 42.16
N ALA A 37 1.59 -0.76 42.20
CA ALA A 37 2.39 -0.46 41.05
C ALA A 37 2.74 -1.72 40.22
N LEU A 38 3.09 -2.83 40.91
CA LEU A 38 3.35 -4.11 40.27
C LEU A 38 2.08 -4.70 39.63
N ARG A 39 0.93 -4.62 40.30
CA ARG A 39 -0.36 -5.07 39.74
C ARG A 39 -0.78 -4.23 38.54
N TRP A 40 -0.55 -2.92 38.55
CA TRP A 40 -0.83 -2.02 37.45
C TRP A 40 0.07 -2.34 36.23
N SER A 41 1.38 -2.55 36.46
CA SER A 41 2.34 -2.95 35.41
C SER A 41 1.99 -4.31 34.80
N ALA A 42 1.55 -5.28 35.60
CA ALA A 42 1.13 -6.59 35.08
C ALA A 42 -0.14 -6.47 34.23
N ARG A 43 -1.16 -5.71 34.67
CA ARG A 43 -2.38 -5.47 33.85
C ARG A 43 -2.08 -4.76 32.54
N GLY A 44 -1.18 -3.77 32.56
CA GLY A 44 -0.76 -3.07 31.33
C GLY A 44 -0.10 -4.01 30.33
N LYS A 45 0.75 -4.94 30.78
CA LYS A 45 1.36 -5.97 29.94
C LYS A 45 0.33 -6.94 29.35
N ASP A 46 -0.62 -7.40 30.15
CA ASP A 46 -1.68 -8.29 29.69
C ASP A 46 -2.58 -7.61 28.66
N GLU A 47 -2.87 -6.34 28.82
CA GLU A 47 -3.68 -5.56 27.89
C GLU A 47 -2.95 -5.31 26.56
N GLU A 48 -1.66 -5.00 26.62
CA GLU A 48 -0.80 -4.84 25.44
C GLU A 48 -0.66 -6.16 24.67
N GLU A 49 -0.43 -7.28 25.35
CA GLU A 49 -0.37 -8.61 24.74
C GLU A 49 -1.68 -9.01 24.06
N ARG A 50 -2.82 -8.75 24.70
CA ARG A 50 -4.15 -8.97 24.10
C ARG A 50 -4.40 -8.08 22.89
N ARG A 51 -3.91 -6.84 22.91
CA ARG A 51 -3.99 -5.92 21.78
C ARG A 51 -3.16 -6.45 20.60
N LEU A 52 -1.88 -6.78 20.83
CA LEU A 52 -0.99 -7.34 19.81
C LEU A 52 -1.56 -8.63 19.19
N THR A 53 -2.14 -9.50 20.01
CA THR A 53 -2.79 -10.74 19.54
C THR A 53 -4.00 -10.43 18.64
N ARG A 54 -4.87 -9.49 19.05
CA ARG A 54 -6.02 -9.08 18.22
C ARG A 54 -5.57 -8.47 16.90
N ASP A 55 -4.55 -7.61 16.93
CA ASP A 55 -4.03 -6.96 15.72
C ASP A 55 -3.39 -8.00 14.78
N ALA A 56 -2.68 -8.99 15.32
CA ALA A 56 -2.12 -10.10 14.54
C ALA A 56 -3.21 -10.97 13.88
N ILE A 57 -4.28 -11.31 14.62
CA ILE A 57 -5.41 -12.08 14.10
C ILE A 57 -6.13 -11.27 13.01
N ALA A 58 -6.36 -9.98 13.23
CA ALA A 58 -6.97 -9.11 12.23
C ALA A 58 -6.12 -9.03 10.95
N ALA A 59 -4.80 -8.87 11.08
CA ALA A 59 -3.89 -8.85 9.95
C ALA A 59 -3.90 -10.17 9.17
N LEU A 60 -3.92 -11.31 9.88
CA LEU A 60 -3.99 -12.64 9.26
C LEU A 60 -5.31 -12.84 8.51
N SER A 61 -6.44 -12.46 9.13
CA SER A 61 -7.77 -12.56 8.51
C SER A 61 -7.89 -11.70 7.26
N HIS A 62 -7.36 -10.46 7.27
CA HIS A 62 -7.33 -9.60 6.09
C HIS A 62 -6.50 -10.23 4.95
N ARG A 63 -5.32 -10.79 5.26
CA ARG A 63 -4.48 -11.48 4.25
C ARG A 63 -5.18 -12.68 3.67
N LEU A 64 -5.79 -13.52 4.51
CA LEU A 64 -6.51 -14.72 4.06
C LEU A 64 -7.70 -14.35 3.17
N ALA A 65 -8.54 -13.40 3.59
CA ALA A 65 -9.68 -12.92 2.81
C ALA A 65 -9.24 -12.36 1.45
N PHE A 66 -8.14 -11.60 1.43
CA PHE A 66 -7.58 -11.04 0.21
C PHE A 66 -7.08 -12.12 -0.75
N VAL A 67 -6.33 -13.12 -0.25
CA VAL A 67 -5.85 -14.24 -1.06
C VAL A 67 -7.02 -15.05 -1.61
N LEU A 68 -8.02 -15.36 -0.80
CA LEU A 68 -9.20 -16.09 -1.25
C LEU A 68 -9.98 -15.34 -2.34
N ALA A 69 -10.15 -14.03 -2.18
CA ALA A 69 -10.83 -13.20 -3.19
C ALA A 69 -10.11 -13.19 -4.55
N LEU A 70 -8.78 -13.36 -4.55
CA LEU A 70 -7.98 -13.41 -5.78
C LEU A 70 -7.89 -14.81 -6.39
N VAL A 71 -7.84 -15.85 -5.58
CA VAL A 71 -7.55 -17.21 -6.04
C VAL A 71 -8.83 -17.98 -6.38
N LEU A 72 -9.90 -17.78 -5.62
CA LEU A 72 -11.13 -18.57 -5.80
C LEU A 72 -11.79 -18.39 -7.17
N PRO A 73 -12.00 -17.16 -7.69
CA PRO A 73 -12.65 -17.00 -9.00
C PRO A 73 -11.85 -17.59 -10.17
N PRO A 74 -10.52 -17.45 -10.27
CA PRO A 74 -9.71 -18.14 -11.27
C PRO A 74 -9.81 -19.67 -11.17
N LEU A 75 -9.86 -20.24 -9.95
CA LEU A 75 -10.02 -21.67 -9.77
C LEU A 75 -11.39 -22.13 -10.27
N VAL A 76 -12.47 -21.40 -9.99
CA VAL A 76 -13.79 -21.68 -10.53
C VAL A 76 -13.80 -21.63 -12.05
N ALA A 77 -13.17 -20.63 -12.65
CA ALA A 77 -13.05 -20.54 -14.10
C ALA A 77 -12.23 -21.69 -14.71
N LEU A 78 -11.16 -22.11 -14.04
CA LEU A 78 -10.34 -23.24 -14.47
C LEU A 78 -11.11 -24.56 -14.46
N VAL A 79 -12.02 -24.76 -13.50
CA VAL A 79 -12.90 -25.92 -13.42
C VAL A 79 -14.00 -25.85 -14.49
N ALA A 80 -14.62 -24.67 -14.66
CA ALA A 80 -15.73 -24.48 -15.59
C ALA A 80 -15.28 -24.47 -17.07
N ASP A 81 -14.11 -23.89 -17.36
CA ASP A 81 -13.55 -23.79 -18.72
C ASP A 81 -12.02 -23.79 -18.67
N GLY A 82 -11.45 -24.96 -18.39
CA GLY A 82 -10.02 -25.11 -18.17
C GLY A 82 -9.15 -24.82 -19.40
N ALA A 83 -9.67 -25.08 -20.62
CA ALA A 83 -8.92 -24.85 -21.85
C ALA A 83 -8.73 -23.35 -22.11
N ALA A 84 -9.82 -22.57 -22.11
CA ALA A 84 -9.76 -21.13 -22.33
C ALA A 84 -9.00 -20.39 -21.22
N THR A 85 -9.17 -20.83 -19.95
CA THR A 85 -8.46 -20.23 -18.82
C THR A 85 -6.96 -20.49 -18.90
N ARG A 86 -6.53 -21.72 -19.25
CA ARG A 86 -5.08 -22.01 -19.46
C ARG A 86 -4.50 -21.27 -20.66
N ALA A 87 -5.24 -21.11 -21.75
CA ALA A 87 -4.81 -20.34 -22.91
C ALA A 87 -4.54 -18.88 -22.48
N LEU A 88 -5.51 -18.25 -21.79
CA LEU A 88 -5.36 -16.87 -21.33
C LEU A 88 -4.19 -16.69 -20.35
N LEU A 89 -3.97 -17.62 -19.43
CA LEU A 89 -2.84 -17.57 -18.49
C LEU A 89 -1.48 -17.76 -19.19
N ARG A 90 -1.43 -18.57 -20.25
CA ARG A 90 -0.22 -18.74 -21.06
C ARG A 90 0.14 -17.45 -21.79
N GLU A 91 -0.83 -16.85 -22.50
CA GLU A 91 -0.67 -15.59 -23.20
C GLU A 91 -0.33 -14.45 -22.24
N TRP A 92 -0.93 -14.46 -21.04
CA TRP A 92 -0.67 -13.47 -19.99
C TRP A 92 0.78 -13.49 -19.50
N GLY A 93 1.38 -14.66 -19.31
CA GLY A 93 2.72 -14.79 -18.72
C GLY A 93 3.83 -14.97 -19.76
N PHE A 94 3.89 -16.12 -20.39
CA PHE A 94 5.03 -16.56 -21.17
C PHE A 94 5.22 -15.76 -22.47
N GLU A 95 4.16 -15.58 -23.24
CA GLU A 95 4.25 -14.88 -24.52
C GLU A 95 4.55 -13.40 -24.37
N THR A 96 4.09 -12.78 -23.30
CA THR A 96 4.41 -11.38 -23.00
C THR A 96 5.90 -11.11 -22.88
N VAL A 97 6.65 -12.03 -22.27
CA VAL A 97 8.10 -11.87 -22.06
C VAL A 97 8.90 -12.20 -23.33
N THR A 98 8.54 -13.28 -24.01
CA THR A 98 9.30 -13.76 -25.18
C THR A 98 9.16 -12.84 -26.40
N ARG A 99 8.00 -12.18 -26.56
CA ARG A 99 7.72 -11.28 -27.69
C ARG A 99 7.94 -9.80 -27.39
N PHE A 100 8.52 -9.46 -26.25
CA PHE A 100 8.74 -8.06 -25.86
C PHE A 100 9.47 -7.21 -26.93
N PRO A 101 10.51 -7.70 -27.63
CA PRO A 101 11.18 -6.92 -28.67
C PRO A 101 10.23 -6.53 -29.84
N GLU A 102 9.27 -7.40 -30.18
CA GLU A 102 8.29 -7.13 -31.24
C GLU A 102 7.35 -5.99 -30.81
N TYR A 103 6.86 -6.03 -29.58
CA TYR A 103 5.98 -4.99 -29.03
C TYR A 103 6.68 -3.63 -28.94
N ALA A 104 7.96 -3.64 -28.57
CA ALA A 104 8.76 -2.42 -28.45
C ALA A 104 9.00 -1.73 -29.81
N ALA A 105 8.76 -2.40 -30.94
CA ALA A 105 8.78 -1.80 -32.28
C ALA A 105 7.51 -0.98 -32.61
N ASP A 106 6.37 -1.26 -31.93
CA ASP A 106 5.09 -0.57 -32.18
C ASP A 106 5.10 0.84 -31.53
N PRO A 107 4.90 1.92 -32.33
CA PRO A 107 4.87 3.29 -31.79
C PRO A 107 3.75 3.53 -30.78
N SER A 108 2.58 2.91 -30.94
CA SER A 108 1.45 3.08 -30.03
C SER A 108 1.70 2.40 -28.67
N TRP A 109 2.36 1.24 -28.70
CA TRP A 109 2.83 0.57 -27.50
C TRP A 109 3.88 1.42 -26.77
N ARG A 110 4.88 1.94 -27.49
CA ARG A 110 5.90 2.82 -26.90
C ARG A 110 5.30 4.05 -26.24
N LEU A 111 4.32 4.69 -26.88
CA LEU A 111 3.63 5.84 -26.32
C LEU A 111 2.91 5.48 -25.01
N ALA A 112 2.18 4.36 -24.97
CA ALA A 112 1.48 3.91 -23.78
C ALA A 112 2.47 3.66 -22.61
N VAL A 113 3.56 2.93 -22.86
CA VAL A 113 4.59 2.63 -21.86
C VAL A 113 5.33 3.89 -21.41
N LEU A 114 5.65 4.81 -22.33
CA LEU A 114 6.29 6.07 -21.99
C LEU A 114 5.42 6.90 -21.04
N LEU A 115 4.13 7.06 -21.33
CA LEU A 115 3.21 7.82 -20.48
C LEU A 115 3.03 7.20 -19.10
N LEU A 116 3.06 5.87 -18.98
CA LEU A 116 3.12 5.19 -17.70
C LEU A 116 4.41 5.54 -16.92
N GLY A 117 5.55 5.64 -17.64
CA GLY A 117 6.84 5.97 -17.05
C GLY A 117 6.96 7.42 -16.57
N VAL A 118 6.32 8.38 -17.24
CA VAL A 118 6.37 9.81 -16.88
C VAL A 118 5.95 10.03 -15.42
N GLU A 119 4.86 9.41 -15.00
CA GLU A 119 4.39 9.52 -13.61
C GLU A 119 5.45 8.99 -12.62
N ARG A 120 6.10 7.88 -12.95
CA ARG A 120 7.16 7.29 -12.10
C ARG A 120 8.40 8.17 -12.04
N ALA A 121 8.78 8.79 -13.15
CA ALA A 121 9.86 9.76 -13.16
C ALA A 121 9.54 10.97 -12.26
N CYS A 122 8.32 11.50 -12.32
CA CYS A 122 7.87 12.57 -11.43
C CYS A 122 7.93 12.14 -9.95
N TYR A 123 7.42 10.97 -9.60
CA TYR A 123 7.52 10.44 -8.23
C TYR A 123 8.98 10.27 -7.77
N THR A 124 9.86 9.78 -8.65
CA THR A 124 11.29 9.67 -8.36
C THR A 124 11.90 11.03 -8.03
N ILE A 125 11.59 12.08 -8.81
CA ILE A 125 12.07 13.43 -8.55
C ILE A 125 11.52 13.99 -7.24
N MET A 126 10.24 13.76 -6.95
CA MET A 126 9.63 14.18 -5.68
C MET A 126 10.30 13.52 -4.48
N TRP A 127 10.63 12.24 -4.60
CA TRP A 127 11.25 11.47 -3.52
C TRP A 127 12.72 11.86 -3.32
N THR A 128 13.50 11.99 -4.39
CA THR A 128 14.95 12.20 -4.33
C THR A 128 15.35 13.66 -4.27
N ALA A 129 14.58 14.56 -4.92
CA ALA A 129 14.91 15.98 -5.07
C ALA A 129 13.71 16.91 -4.80
N PRO A 130 13.07 16.86 -3.60
CA PRO A 130 11.87 17.63 -3.30
C PRO A 130 12.05 19.14 -3.42
N ALA A 131 13.28 19.65 -3.23
CA ALA A 131 13.61 21.07 -3.42
C ALA A 131 13.42 21.56 -4.86
N VAL A 132 13.67 20.69 -5.86
CA VAL A 132 13.45 20.99 -7.27
C VAL A 132 11.95 21.19 -7.53
N VAL A 133 11.11 20.26 -7.03
CA VAL A 133 9.65 20.33 -7.15
C VAL A 133 9.10 21.58 -6.45
N SER A 134 9.59 21.90 -5.24
CA SER A 134 9.19 23.09 -4.50
C SER A 134 9.56 24.38 -5.25
N ARG A 135 10.72 24.42 -5.90
CA ARG A 135 11.14 25.57 -6.73
C ARG A 135 10.26 25.70 -7.97
N ALA A 136 10.06 24.61 -8.70
CA ALA A 136 9.17 24.58 -9.86
C ALA A 136 7.75 25.03 -9.51
N CYS A 137 7.21 24.55 -8.40
CA CYS A 137 5.89 24.93 -7.90
C CYS A 137 5.80 26.45 -7.66
N ARG A 138 6.77 27.04 -6.98
CA ARG A 138 6.79 28.51 -6.74
C ARG A 138 6.81 29.32 -8.03
N VAL A 139 7.57 28.86 -9.03
CA VAL A 139 7.68 29.56 -10.34
C VAL A 139 6.35 29.43 -11.09
N VAL A 140 5.82 28.21 -11.23
CA VAL A 140 4.61 27.94 -12.02
C VAL A 140 3.35 28.57 -11.40
N SER A 141 3.18 28.43 -10.10
CA SER A 141 1.98 28.90 -9.39
C SER A 141 2.11 30.32 -8.82
N ARG A 142 3.27 30.96 -8.97
CA ARG A 142 3.60 32.24 -8.32
C ARG A 142 3.34 32.22 -6.81
N GLY A 143 3.52 31.05 -6.18
CA GLY A 143 3.32 30.83 -4.76
C GLY A 143 1.86 30.51 -4.35
N ALA A 144 0.91 30.43 -5.29
CA ALA A 144 -0.49 30.13 -4.98
C ALA A 144 -0.75 28.66 -4.62
N TRP A 145 0.10 27.73 -5.06
CA TRP A 145 -0.05 26.29 -4.84
C TRP A 145 1.05 25.73 -3.95
N THR A 146 0.70 24.67 -3.25
CA THR A 146 1.72 23.85 -2.58
C THR A 146 2.32 22.83 -3.57
N PRO A 147 3.50 22.24 -3.29
CA PRO A 147 4.07 21.19 -4.13
C PRO A 147 3.13 19.98 -4.28
N VAL A 148 2.35 19.63 -3.25
CA VAL A 148 1.35 18.57 -3.32
C VAL A 148 0.21 18.95 -4.28
N ASP A 149 -0.26 20.21 -4.28
CA ASP A 149 -1.32 20.67 -5.19
C ASP A 149 -0.87 20.59 -6.65
N LEU A 150 0.36 21.06 -6.94
CA LEU A 150 0.95 20.96 -8.27
C LEU A 150 1.04 19.51 -8.73
N THR A 151 1.50 18.62 -7.85
CA THR A 151 1.64 17.20 -8.17
C THR A 151 0.30 16.56 -8.48
N VAL A 152 -0.72 16.83 -7.67
CA VAL A 152 -2.08 16.32 -7.91
C VAL A 152 -2.60 16.76 -9.27
N ALA A 153 -2.45 18.05 -9.62
CA ALA A 153 -2.88 18.57 -10.90
C ALA A 153 -2.14 17.91 -12.08
N LEU A 154 -0.81 17.81 -12.01
CA LEU A 154 0.00 17.16 -13.03
C LEU A 154 -0.38 15.68 -13.20
N PHE A 155 -0.63 14.97 -12.10
CA PHE A 155 -0.98 13.56 -12.18
C PHE A 155 -2.42 13.35 -12.66
N ALA A 156 -3.34 14.26 -12.38
CA ALA A 156 -4.68 14.20 -12.97
C ALA A 156 -4.60 14.29 -14.50
N VAL A 157 -3.85 15.24 -15.03
CA VAL A 157 -3.60 15.36 -16.47
C VAL A 157 -2.91 14.12 -17.02
N ASN A 158 -1.85 13.65 -16.35
CA ASN A 158 -1.14 12.45 -16.80
C ASN A 158 -2.03 11.19 -16.78
N LYS A 159 -2.95 11.06 -15.81
CA LYS A 159 -3.91 9.94 -15.78
C LYS A 159 -4.87 9.97 -16.99
N ILE A 160 -5.30 11.14 -17.41
CA ILE A 160 -6.13 11.28 -18.63
C ILE A 160 -5.30 10.84 -19.84
N LEU A 161 -4.06 11.31 -19.97
CA LEU A 161 -3.17 10.92 -21.08
C LEU A 161 -2.85 9.41 -21.08
N GLN A 162 -2.59 8.83 -19.90
CA GLN A 162 -2.39 7.40 -19.74
C GLN A 162 -3.62 6.59 -20.16
N ALA A 163 -4.80 6.99 -19.69
CA ALA A 163 -6.05 6.33 -20.08
C ALA A 163 -6.30 6.43 -21.58
N THR A 164 -6.10 7.61 -22.17
CA THR A 164 -6.24 7.82 -23.60
C THR A 164 -5.28 6.95 -24.41
N ALA A 165 -4.00 6.88 -24.01
CA ALA A 165 -3.02 6.05 -24.70
C ALA A 165 -3.31 4.55 -24.52
N PHE A 166 -3.71 4.13 -23.33
CA PHE A 166 -4.04 2.74 -23.02
C PHE A 166 -5.26 2.27 -23.81
N PHE A 167 -6.37 2.98 -23.75
CA PHE A 167 -7.57 2.62 -24.51
C PHE A 167 -7.42 2.88 -26.02
N GLY A 168 -6.66 3.87 -26.41
CA GLY A 168 -6.30 4.10 -27.82
C GLY A 168 -5.51 2.95 -28.41
N PHE A 169 -4.50 2.46 -27.70
CA PHE A 169 -3.77 1.24 -28.09
C PHE A 169 -4.71 0.03 -28.20
N TRP A 170 -5.56 -0.16 -27.18
CA TRP A 170 -6.54 -1.24 -27.21
C TRP A 170 -7.46 -1.15 -28.43
N TYR A 171 -7.99 0.03 -28.72
CA TYR A 171 -8.89 0.26 -29.86
C TYR A 171 -8.21 -0.04 -31.19
N VAL A 172 -7.00 0.47 -31.42
CA VAL A 172 -6.22 0.23 -32.64
C VAL A 172 -5.90 -1.26 -32.79
N ALA A 173 -5.44 -1.90 -31.71
CA ALA A 173 -5.11 -3.32 -31.73
C ALA A 173 -6.34 -4.22 -31.93
N ALA A 174 -7.50 -3.85 -31.37
CA ALA A 174 -8.73 -4.62 -31.49
C ALA A 174 -9.32 -4.57 -32.90
N ASN A 175 -9.06 -3.51 -33.67
CA ASN A 175 -9.58 -3.30 -35.01
C ASN A 175 -8.53 -3.51 -36.12
N ASP A 176 -7.42 -4.19 -35.81
CA ASP A 176 -6.38 -4.49 -36.77
C ASP A 176 -6.88 -5.49 -37.83
N PRO A 177 -7.00 -5.08 -39.13
CA PRO A 177 -7.55 -5.95 -40.17
C PRO A 177 -6.71 -7.22 -40.43
N ASP A 178 -5.39 -7.11 -40.27
CA ASP A 178 -4.48 -8.22 -40.55
C ASP A 178 -4.56 -9.27 -39.43
N ALA A 179 -4.74 -8.83 -38.19
CA ALA A 179 -4.95 -9.72 -37.06
C ALA A 179 -6.34 -10.39 -37.09
N ILE A 180 -7.36 -9.71 -37.62
CA ILE A 180 -8.71 -10.26 -37.75
C ILE A 180 -8.73 -11.35 -38.86
N ARG A 181 -8.00 -11.17 -39.98
CA ARG A 181 -7.93 -12.13 -41.10
C ARG A 181 -7.24 -13.44 -40.73
N THR A 182 -6.32 -13.43 -39.77
CA THR A 182 -5.58 -14.62 -39.35
C THR A 182 -6.30 -15.37 -38.21
N ASP A 183 -7.57 -15.06 -37.93
CA ASP A 183 -8.35 -15.71 -36.90
C ASP A 183 -8.86 -17.08 -37.38
N ASP A 184 -8.02 -18.11 -37.26
CA ASP A 184 -8.30 -19.50 -37.67
C ASP A 184 -9.30 -20.19 -36.73
N GLY A 185 -10.24 -19.49 -36.12
CA GLY A 185 -11.37 -20.07 -35.41
C GLY A 185 -11.05 -20.64 -34.02
N ASP A 186 -9.80 -20.54 -33.55
CA ASP A 186 -9.40 -21.17 -32.28
C ASP A 186 -9.71 -20.28 -31.06
N VAL A 187 -10.30 -20.91 -30.09
CA VAL A 187 -10.71 -20.52 -28.74
C VAL A 187 -10.63 -19.03 -28.40
N ARG A 188 -11.69 -18.28 -28.67
CA ARG A 188 -11.88 -16.95 -28.04
C ARG A 188 -11.92 -17.14 -26.53
N PRO A 189 -11.14 -16.37 -25.75
CA PRO A 189 -11.27 -16.43 -24.29
C PRO A 189 -12.74 -16.21 -23.92
N ARG A 190 -13.37 -17.20 -23.31
CA ARG A 190 -14.78 -17.09 -22.94
C ARG A 190 -14.97 -15.97 -21.94
N THR A 191 -16.11 -15.30 -22.00
CA THR A 191 -16.45 -14.21 -21.10
C THR A 191 -16.25 -14.58 -19.63
N LEU A 192 -16.58 -15.81 -19.24
CA LEU A 192 -16.39 -16.32 -17.90
C LEU A 192 -14.92 -16.26 -17.43
N SER A 193 -13.97 -16.75 -18.26
CA SER A 193 -12.55 -16.74 -17.92
C SER A 193 -12.00 -15.31 -17.74
N ARG A 194 -12.39 -14.40 -18.62
CA ARG A 194 -12.00 -12.98 -18.50
C ARG A 194 -12.56 -12.32 -17.26
N LEU A 195 -13.84 -12.55 -16.95
CA LEU A 195 -14.49 -12.02 -15.75
C LEU A 195 -13.87 -12.61 -14.48
N ALA A 196 -13.65 -13.91 -14.43
CA ALA A 196 -13.10 -14.58 -13.25
C ALA A 196 -11.63 -14.20 -12.97
N LEU A 197 -10.84 -13.91 -13.99
CA LEU A 197 -9.46 -13.45 -13.83
C LEU A 197 -9.37 -11.93 -13.61
N GLY A 198 -10.14 -11.15 -14.37
CA GLY A 198 -9.98 -9.71 -14.40
C GLY A 198 -10.74 -8.98 -13.30
N LEU A 199 -12.00 -9.37 -13.04
CA LEU A 199 -12.84 -8.63 -12.09
C LEU A 199 -12.31 -8.65 -10.65
N PRO A 200 -11.87 -9.79 -10.09
CA PRO A 200 -11.29 -9.81 -8.75
C PRO A 200 -10.05 -8.93 -8.62
N LEU A 201 -9.19 -8.91 -9.63
CA LEU A 201 -8.00 -8.07 -9.64
C LEU A 201 -8.37 -6.58 -9.66
N VAL A 202 -9.32 -6.17 -10.51
CA VAL A 202 -9.77 -4.76 -10.53
C VAL A 202 -10.39 -4.37 -9.20
N LEU A 203 -11.31 -5.18 -8.66
CA LEU A 203 -11.99 -4.86 -7.41
C LEU A 203 -11.00 -4.80 -6.24
N ALA A 204 -10.14 -5.80 -6.09
CA ALA A 204 -9.13 -5.81 -5.03
C ALA A 204 -8.15 -4.63 -5.17
N GLY A 205 -7.75 -4.31 -6.40
CA GLY A 205 -6.89 -3.17 -6.69
C GLY A 205 -7.53 -1.85 -6.30
N GLN A 206 -8.81 -1.64 -6.63
CA GLN A 206 -9.54 -0.42 -6.26
C GLN A 206 -9.78 -0.32 -4.76
N VAL A 207 -10.07 -1.44 -4.08
CA VAL A 207 -10.20 -1.47 -2.62
C VAL A 207 -8.88 -1.07 -1.95
N LEU A 208 -7.75 -1.59 -2.40
CA LEU A 208 -6.44 -1.20 -1.86
C LEU A 208 -6.14 0.29 -2.09
N ASN A 209 -6.41 0.82 -3.28
CA ASN A 209 -6.21 2.23 -3.58
C ASN A 209 -7.09 3.14 -2.72
N ALA A 210 -8.39 2.85 -2.64
CA ALA A 210 -9.33 3.62 -1.83
C ALA A 210 -8.98 3.58 -0.34
N ALA A 211 -8.64 2.39 0.19
CA ALA A 211 -8.24 2.22 1.58
C ALA A 211 -6.92 2.94 1.89
N THR A 212 -5.96 2.97 0.97
CA THR A 212 -4.72 3.76 1.12
C THR A 212 -5.03 5.24 1.24
N TYR A 213 -5.88 5.75 0.35
CA TYR A 213 -6.32 7.15 0.41
C TYR A 213 -7.04 7.49 1.72
N ALA A 214 -7.90 6.60 2.20
CA ALA A 214 -8.60 6.76 3.47
C ALA A 214 -7.63 6.72 4.68
N ALA A 215 -6.58 5.89 4.63
CA ALA A 215 -5.65 5.69 5.73
C ALA A 215 -4.63 6.83 5.88
N ILE A 216 -3.99 7.28 4.80
CA ILE A 216 -2.89 8.24 4.83
C ILE A 216 -3.22 9.58 4.14
N GLY A 217 -4.40 9.68 3.56
CA GLY A 217 -4.88 10.88 2.91
C GLY A 217 -4.09 11.29 1.67
N ARG A 218 -4.47 12.44 1.12
CA ARG A 218 -3.83 13.04 -0.05
C ARG A 218 -2.34 13.32 0.18
N ASP A 219 -1.99 13.89 1.33
CA ASP A 219 -0.61 14.22 1.64
C ASP A 219 0.27 12.97 1.73
N GLY A 220 -0.24 11.84 2.27
CA GLY A 220 0.48 10.57 2.30
C GLY A 220 0.71 10.00 0.89
N VAL A 221 -0.32 9.97 0.06
CA VAL A 221 -0.27 9.43 -1.31
C VAL A 221 0.69 10.20 -2.22
N TYR A 222 0.80 11.51 -2.05
CA TYR A 222 1.64 12.39 -2.87
C TYR A 222 2.91 12.87 -2.17
N TYR A 223 3.45 12.08 -1.26
CA TYR A 223 4.71 12.34 -0.56
C TYR A 223 4.78 13.69 0.15
N GLY A 224 3.69 14.14 0.75
CA GLY A 224 3.63 15.39 1.50
C GLY A 224 4.69 15.48 2.60
N CYS A 225 5.08 14.34 3.19
CA CYS A 225 6.18 14.26 4.15
C CYS A 225 7.52 14.79 3.57
N ARG A 226 7.79 14.63 2.28
CA ARG A 226 8.98 15.18 1.61
C ARG A 226 8.92 16.71 1.48
N PHE A 227 7.75 17.30 1.68
CA PHE A 227 7.50 18.73 1.66
C PHE A 227 7.17 19.31 3.05
N GLY A 228 7.49 18.56 4.12
CA GLY A 228 7.30 18.98 5.51
C GLY A 228 5.85 18.90 6.01
N ARG A 229 4.97 18.17 5.32
CA ARG A 229 3.59 17.95 5.78
C ARG A 229 3.51 16.73 6.68
N PRO A 230 2.74 16.78 7.77
CA PRO A 230 2.54 15.62 8.62
C PRO A 230 1.71 14.57 7.86
N VAL A 231 2.21 13.33 7.82
CA VAL A 231 1.50 12.17 7.29
C VAL A 231 1.25 11.21 8.44
N PRO A 232 0.00 10.79 8.69
CA PRO A 232 -0.28 9.88 9.80
C PRO A 232 0.35 8.52 9.52
N TRP A 233 1.08 7.98 10.50
CA TRP A 233 1.56 6.61 10.44
C TRP A 233 0.39 5.64 10.63
N HIS A 234 0.20 4.72 9.70
CA HIS A 234 -0.91 3.78 9.72
C HIS A 234 -0.41 2.34 9.63
N THR A 235 -0.81 1.49 10.58
CA THR A 235 -0.42 0.08 10.66
C THR A 235 -1.57 -0.89 10.39
N GLY A 236 -2.79 -0.38 10.27
CA GLY A 236 -3.99 -1.15 9.97
C GLY A 236 -4.13 -1.51 8.48
N PHE A 237 -5.32 -1.99 8.09
CA PHE A 237 -5.65 -2.18 6.68
C PHE A 237 -5.55 -0.86 5.91
N PRO A 238 -4.97 -0.82 4.72
CA PRO A 238 -4.51 -1.92 3.85
C PRO A 238 -3.05 -2.36 4.07
N PHE A 239 -2.27 -1.73 4.95
CA PHE A 239 -0.86 -2.04 5.17
C PHE A 239 -0.62 -3.38 5.87
N THR A 240 -1.65 -3.96 6.48
CA THR A 240 -1.62 -5.34 7.02
C THR A 240 -1.62 -6.41 5.93
N VAL A 241 -2.03 -6.08 4.70
CA VAL A 241 -2.09 -7.01 3.56
C VAL A 241 -0.80 -6.98 2.77
N VAL A 242 -0.38 -5.79 2.35
CA VAL A 242 0.85 -5.57 1.55
C VAL A 242 1.57 -4.30 2.01
N SER A 243 2.89 -4.25 1.86
CA SER A 243 3.71 -3.12 2.32
C SER A 243 3.47 -1.83 1.52
N HIS A 244 3.18 -1.95 0.22
CA HIS A 244 2.90 -0.84 -0.68
C HIS A 244 1.51 -1.02 -1.33
N PRO A 245 0.42 -0.82 -0.57
CA PRO A 245 -0.93 -1.18 -1.03
C PRO A 245 -1.40 -0.39 -2.25
N GLN A 246 -0.98 0.87 -2.39
CA GLN A 246 -1.28 1.67 -3.57
C GLN A 246 -0.62 1.10 -4.84
N TYR A 247 0.64 0.65 -4.74
CA TYR A 247 1.36 0.07 -5.89
C TYR A 247 0.78 -1.29 -6.28
N ALA A 248 0.53 -2.14 -5.29
CA ALA A 248 -0.16 -3.40 -5.50
C ALA A 248 -1.54 -3.18 -6.12
N GLY A 249 -2.31 -2.24 -5.59
CA GLY A 249 -3.64 -1.90 -6.10
C GLY A 249 -3.65 -1.42 -7.55
N ALA A 250 -2.72 -0.52 -7.90
CA ALA A 250 -2.59 -0.04 -9.27
C ALA A 250 -2.12 -1.13 -10.25
N THR A 251 -1.16 -1.96 -9.83
CA THR A 251 -0.71 -3.13 -10.61
C THR A 251 -1.85 -4.10 -10.84
N MET A 252 -2.58 -4.49 -9.80
CA MET A 252 -3.73 -5.39 -9.91
C MET A 252 -4.83 -4.82 -10.83
N THR A 253 -5.12 -3.53 -10.72
CA THR A 253 -6.07 -2.86 -11.60
C THR A 253 -5.63 -2.94 -13.07
N ALA A 254 -4.35 -2.70 -13.37
CA ALA A 254 -3.82 -2.79 -14.73
C ALA A 254 -3.93 -4.21 -15.30
N TRP A 255 -3.48 -5.23 -14.56
CA TRP A 255 -3.59 -6.63 -14.97
C TRP A 255 -5.03 -7.08 -15.10
N GLY A 256 -5.90 -6.71 -14.16
CA GLY A 256 -7.32 -7.03 -14.21
C GLY A 256 -8.02 -6.40 -15.41
N THR A 257 -7.73 -5.14 -15.71
CA THR A 257 -8.27 -4.46 -16.91
C THR A 257 -7.77 -5.12 -18.19
N CYS A 258 -6.49 -5.48 -18.25
CA CYS A 258 -5.95 -6.23 -19.39
C CYS A 258 -6.67 -7.57 -19.58
N ALA A 259 -6.95 -8.31 -18.49
CA ALA A 259 -7.67 -9.58 -18.58
C ALA A 259 -9.14 -9.40 -19.03
N LEU A 260 -9.84 -8.37 -18.50
CA LEU A 260 -11.23 -8.08 -18.87
C LEU A 260 -11.38 -7.72 -20.36
N LEU A 261 -10.44 -6.94 -20.88
CA LEU A 261 -10.46 -6.43 -22.26
C LEU A 261 -9.66 -7.29 -23.24
N ALA A 262 -9.10 -8.41 -22.78
CA ALA A 262 -8.34 -9.32 -23.62
C ALA A 262 -9.20 -9.88 -24.76
N ASN A 263 -8.69 -9.79 -25.95
CA ASN A 263 -9.09 -10.57 -27.12
C ASN A 263 -7.81 -11.01 -27.86
N ARG A 264 -7.92 -11.94 -28.79
CA ARG A 264 -6.77 -12.53 -29.48
C ARG A 264 -5.90 -11.47 -30.17
N THR A 265 -6.53 -10.48 -30.81
CA THR A 265 -5.88 -9.41 -31.57
C THR A 265 -5.04 -8.52 -30.65
N VAL A 266 -5.63 -7.99 -29.55
CA VAL A 266 -4.91 -7.10 -28.61
C VAL A 266 -3.80 -7.84 -27.88
N VAL A 267 -3.99 -9.12 -27.56
CA VAL A 267 -2.95 -9.93 -26.88
C VAL A 267 -1.75 -10.13 -27.79
N ARG A 268 -1.96 -10.46 -29.06
CA ARG A 268 -0.88 -10.58 -30.06
C ARG A 268 -0.08 -9.29 -30.27
N ARG A 269 -0.70 -8.15 -30.04
CA ARG A 269 -0.06 -6.82 -30.10
C ARG A 269 0.62 -6.40 -28.79
N GLY A 270 0.70 -7.28 -27.80
CA GLY A 270 1.42 -7.02 -26.54
C GLY A 270 0.60 -6.35 -25.45
N TRP A 271 -0.71 -6.55 -25.43
CA TRP A 271 -1.60 -5.95 -24.43
C TRP A 271 -1.15 -6.17 -22.99
N PHE A 272 -0.78 -7.39 -22.63
CA PHE A 272 -0.31 -7.72 -21.28
C PHE A 272 1.08 -7.14 -20.96
N SER A 273 1.90 -6.87 -21.97
CA SER A 273 3.22 -6.26 -21.74
C SER A 273 3.13 -4.83 -21.22
N ILE A 274 2.02 -4.12 -21.48
CA ILE A 274 1.75 -2.79 -20.86
C ILE A 274 1.55 -2.93 -19.36
N ALA A 275 0.78 -3.93 -18.89
CA ALA A 275 0.62 -4.21 -17.49
C ALA A 275 1.93 -4.68 -16.82
N ALA A 276 2.75 -5.45 -17.54
CA ALA A 276 4.08 -5.85 -17.09
C ALA A 276 5.01 -4.64 -16.93
N ALA A 277 5.02 -3.70 -17.89
CA ALA A 277 5.76 -2.45 -17.80
C ALA A 277 5.30 -1.60 -16.59
N GLN A 278 3.99 -1.48 -16.38
CA GLN A 278 3.43 -0.83 -15.18
C GLN A 278 3.95 -1.47 -13.90
N SER A 279 3.96 -2.80 -13.83
CA SER A 279 4.46 -3.54 -12.67
C SER A 279 5.94 -3.27 -12.41
N ALA A 280 6.74 -3.24 -13.47
CA ALA A 280 8.18 -2.92 -13.40
C ALA A 280 8.42 -1.50 -12.87
N TYR A 281 7.63 -0.52 -13.29
CA TYR A 281 7.69 0.85 -12.78
C TYR A 281 7.34 0.95 -11.29
N TYR A 282 6.35 0.19 -10.81
CA TYR A 282 6.02 0.17 -9.38
C TYR A 282 7.08 -0.54 -8.55
N LEU A 283 7.65 -1.64 -9.07
CA LEU A 283 8.78 -2.30 -8.43
C LEU A 283 9.98 -1.34 -8.33
N TYR A 284 10.30 -0.64 -9.41
CA TYR A 284 11.35 0.39 -9.41
C TYR A 284 11.11 1.45 -8.31
N MET A 285 9.89 1.99 -8.19
CA MET A 285 9.58 2.97 -7.16
C MET A 285 9.72 2.40 -5.75
N SER A 286 9.28 1.17 -5.51
CA SER A 286 9.48 0.51 -4.21
C SER A 286 10.96 0.40 -3.84
N LEU A 287 11.82 0.12 -4.81
CA LEU A 287 13.28 0.08 -4.61
C LEU A 287 13.87 1.47 -4.36
N VAL A 288 13.41 2.49 -5.06
CA VAL A 288 13.84 3.89 -4.82
C VAL A 288 13.47 4.33 -3.41
N GLU A 289 12.24 4.09 -2.97
CA GLU A 289 11.79 4.43 -1.61
C GLU A 289 12.56 3.70 -0.52
N ALA A 290 12.92 2.44 -0.76
CA ALA A 290 13.67 1.65 0.21
C ALA A 290 15.13 2.09 0.37
N ASN A 291 15.78 2.59 -0.71
CA ASN A 291 17.23 2.74 -0.77
C ASN A 291 17.75 4.19 -0.87
N VAL A 292 16.94 5.15 -1.28
CA VAL A 292 17.46 6.45 -1.75
C VAL A 292 17.23 7.62 -0.80
N ALA A 293 16.38 7.51 0.22
CA ALA A 293 16.12 8.65 1.09
C ALA A 293 15.74 8.24 2.52
N PRO A 294 15.91 9.15 3.51
CA PRO A 294 15.39 8.89 4.85
C PRO A 294 13.88 8.69 4.77
N LYS A 295 13.42 7.74 5.57
CA LYS A 295 11.99 7.41 5.68
C LYS A 295 11.21 8.65 6.12
N CYS A 296 10.09 8.85 5.53
CA CYS A 296 9.14 9.88 5.97
C CYS A 296 8.59 9.57 7.36
#